data_23d7eb1b75e23220b0b80706d24c9721
#
_entry.id   23d7eb1b75e23220b0b80706d24c9721
#
_cell.length_a   1.000
_cell.length_b   1.000
_cell.length_c   1.000
_cell.angle_alpha   90.00
_cell.angle_beta   90.00
_cell.angle_gamma   90.00
#
_symmetry.space_group_name_H-M   'P 1'
#
loop_
_entity.id
_entity.type
_entity.pdbx_description
1 polymer ?
#
loop_
_entity_poly.entity_id
_entity_poly.type
_entity_poly.pdbx_seq_one_letter_code
_entity_poly.pdbx_strand_id
1 'polypeptide(L)'
;MALREKEDDRLPLPNGWFAVAWSKELGEGDVEPVHYFGEELVLFRTRSGQARLVDAYCPHLGAHLGHGGRVMGETVRCPFHGWQFDGQTGACAAIPYCERIPARARVRAWDVLERNGMIFAWYHAEQKPPEWDFPVMPEIGGAEWSEPRTFELVMPAHVQDTHENNNDPVHFQFVHGSLETPPSSIEYATDGRHYRIVSDFVSQGPWAKYLEKSKLVRDSWGIGLTAVRTEGIPGAGLLMYSSTTPIEEKRVHSRWLLTATKNIVDFFGEEFMKGLTQGVQQDLPIWTHKVHRARPVFCEADTHLAEFRKWARQFYSQPVA
;
A
#
# COMPACT_ATOMS: atom_id res chain seq x y z
N MET A 1 -25.34 -14.80 26.96
CA MET A 1 -24.81 -13.49 27.39
C MET A 1 -24.14 -12.88 26.16
N ALA A 2 -24.86 -12.02 25.40
CA ALA A 2 -24.33 -11.41 24.21
C ALA A 2 -23.16 -10.50 24.61
N LEU A 3 -21.97 -10.76 24.06
CA LEU A 3 -20.85 -9.86 24.14
C LEU A 3 -21.30 -8.54 23.51
N ARG A 4 -21.46 -7.51 24.31
CA ARG A 4 -21.65 -6.14 23.82
C ARG A 4 -20.42 -5.86 22.95
N GLU A 5 -20.60 -5.77 21.65
CA GLU A 5 -19.67 -5.07 20.77
C GLU A 5 -19.55 -3.65 21.35
N LYS A 6 -18.43 -3.39 21.99
CA LYS A 6 -18.09 -2.02 22.38
C LYS A 6 -17.81 -1.23 21.08
N GLU A 7 -18.56 -0.20 20.89
CA GLU A 7 -18.67 0.69 19.73
C GLU A 7 -17.39 1.44 19.35
N ASP A 8 -16.22 1.17 19.98
CA ASP A 8 -15.16 2.19 19.96
C ASP A 8 -13.72 1.74 19.70
N ASP A 9 -13.52 0.54 19.17
CA ASP A 9 -12.19 0.10 18.74
C ASP A 9 -11.97 0.34 17.21
N ARG A 10 -12.70 1.27 16.60
CA ARG A 10 -12.55 1.59 15.17
C ARG A 10 -11.45 2.62 14.99
N LEU A 11 -10.46 2.28 14.17
CA LEU A 11 -9.50 3.26 13.66
C LEU A 11 -10.06 3.90 12.39
N PRO A 12 -9.96 5.23 12.23
CA PRO A 12 -10.19 5.88 10.95
C PRO A 12 -9.12 5.47 9.94
N LEU A 13 -9.29 5.83 8.68
CA LEU A 13 -8.27 5.60 7.65
C LEU A 13 -7.07 6.52 7.89
N PRO A 14 -5.83 5.99 7.85
CA PRO A 14 -4.64 6.81 8.00
C PRO A 14 -4.34 7.62 6.73
N ASN A 15 -3.78 8.82 6.91
CA ASN A 15 -3.31 9.66 5.81
C ASN A 15 -1.99 9.12 5.26
N GLY A 16 -1.86 9.06 3.92
CA GLY A 16 -0.65 8.56 3.29
C GLY A 16 -0.80 8.19 1.82
N TRP A 17 0.27 7.62 1.27
CA TRP A 17 0.32 7.07 -0.07
C TRP A 17 -0.10 5.60 -0.07
N PHE A 18 -1.02 5.24 -0.97
CA PHE A 18 -1.56 3.90 -1.09
C PHE A 18 -1.66 3.48 -2.55
N ALA A 19 -1.18 2.29 -2.89
CA ALA A 19 -1.24 1.78 -4.27
C ALA A 19 -2.67 1.40 -4.65
N VAL A 20 -3.19 2.00 -5.71
CA VAL A 20 -4.55 1.76 -6.22
C VAL A 20 -4.57 0.85 -7.46
N ALA A 21 -3.44 0.71 -8.17
CA ALA A 21 -3.31 -0.19 -9.31
C ALA A 21 -1.84 -0.55 -9.56
N TRP A 22 -1.60 -1.59 -10.38
CA TRP A 22 -0.31 -1.82 -11.01
C TRP A 22 -0.16 -0.91 -12.24
N SER A 23 1.01 -0.31 -12.42
CA SER A 23 1.29 0.54 -13.60
C SER A 23 1.02 -0.14 -14.93
N LYS A 24 1.33 -1.45 -15.02
CA LYS A 24 1.17 -2.26 -16.23
C LYS A 24 -0.28 -2.57 -16.61
N GLU A 25 -1.22 -2.39 -15.68
CA GLU A 25 -2.65 -2.70 -15.88
C GLU A 25 -3.45 -1.52 -16.44
N LEU A 26 -2.85 -0.34 -16.48
CA LEU A 26 -3.50 0.87 -16.98
C LEU A 26 -2.78 1.35 -18.25
N GLY A 27 -3.31 1.01 -19.42
CA GLY A 27 -2.81 1.46 -20.73
C GLY A 27 -3.24 2.89 -21.07
N GLU A 28 -2.60 3.49 -22.08
CA GLU A 28 -2.97 4.81 -22.60
C GLU A 28 -4.41 4.85 -23.08
N GLY A 29 -5.20 5.77 -22.53
CA GLY A 29 -6.62 5.93 -22.85
C GLY A 29 -7.57 5.03 -22.07
N ASP A 30 -7.07 4.17 -21.20
CA ASP A 30 -7.89 3.34 -20.31
C ASP A 30 -8.60 4.18 -19.24
N VAL A 31 -9.79 3.74 -18.87
CA VAL A 31 -10.63 4.34 -17.83
C VAL A 31 -11.22 3.23 -16.98
N GLU A 32 -10.78 3.13 -15.73
CA GLU A 32 -11.12 2.04 -14.82
C GLU A 32 -11.86 2.57 -13.58
N PRO A 33 -13.05 2.04 -13.25
CA PRO A 33 -13.69 2.30 -11.97
C PRO A 33 -12.93 1.57 -10.87
N VAL A 34 -12.63 2.27 -9.77
CA VAL A 34 -11.97 1.68 -8.60
C VAL A 34 -12.65 2.15 -7.33
N HIS A 35 -12.63 1.30 -6.29
CA HIS A 35 -13.23 1.61 -4.99
C HIS A 35 -12.16 1.50 -3.90
N TYR A 36 -11.76 2.65 -3.32
CA TYR A 36 -10.80 2.75 -2.25
C TYR A 36 -11.18 3.87 -1.29
N PHE A 37 -10.75 3.77 -0.06
CA PHE A 37 -10.97 4.78 0.99
C PHE A 37 -12.47 5.03 1.29
N GLY A 38 -13.33 4.05 1.00
CA GLY A 38 -14.79 4.20 1.07
C GLY A 38 -15.40 5.06 -0.05
N GLU A 39 -14.63 5.38 -1.10
CA GLU A 39 -15.00 6.28 -2.18
C GLU A 39 -15.03 5.54 -3.54
N GLU A 40 -16.04 5.85 -4.35
CA GLU A 40 -16.08 5.46 -5.76
C GLU A 40 -15.21 6.43 -6.57
N LEU A 41 -14.21 5.91 -7.26
CA LEU A 41 -13.19 6.66 -7.96
C LEU A 41 -13.04 6.19 -9.40
N VAL A 42 -12.40 7.02 -10.23
CA VAL A 42 -12.05 6.66 -11.61
C VAL A 42 -10.57 6.91 -11.84
N LEU A 43 -9.86 5.83 -12.08
CA LEU A 43 -8.47 5.83 -12.50
C LEU A 43 -8.41 5.82 -14.02
N PHE A 44 -7.60 6.69 -14.62
CA PHE A 44 -7.43 6.70 -16.07
C PHE A 44 -6.03 7.14 -16.48
N ARG A 45 -5.60 6.72 -17.67
CA ARG A 45 -4.32 7.17 -18.23
C ARG A 45 -4.56 8.12 -19.38
N THR A 46 -4.06 9.32 -19.25
CA THR A 46 -4.16 10.37 -20.27
C THR A 46 -3.42 9.98 -21.56
N ARG A 47 -3.64 10.74 -22.65
CA ARG A 47 -2.90 10.56 -23.90
C ARG A 47 -1.41 10.94 -23.82
N SER A 48 -1.01 11.73 -22.83
CA SER A 48 0.39 11.99 -22.52
C SER A 48 1.04 10.92 -21.65
N GLY A 49 0.29 9.85 -21.28
CA GLY A 49 0.79 8.73 -20.48
C GLY A 49 0.71 8.95 -18.97
N GLN A 50 0.09 10.03 -18.48
CA GLN A 50 -0.04 10.30 -17.05
C GLN A 50 -1.22 9.55 -16.44
N ALA A 51 -0.97 8.83 -15.34
CA ALA A 51 -2.05 8.29 -14.51
C ALA A 51 -2.76 9.42 -13.75
N ARG A 52 -4.08 9.37 -13.71
CA ARG A 52 -4.95 10.34 -13.02
C ARG A 52 -6.06 9.63 -12.26
N LEU A 53 -6.45 10.19 -11.13
CA LEU A 53 -7.51 9.66 -10.29
C LEU A 53 -8.48 10.80 -9.93
N VAL A 54 -9.78 10.57 -10.15
CA VAL A 54 -10.83 11.54 -9.83
C VAL A 54 -12.01 10.86 -9.15
N ASP A 55 -12.85 11.64 -8.44
CA ASP A 55 -14.14 11.14 -7.94
C ASP A 55 -15.00 10.67 -9.10
N ALA A 56 -15.75 9.59 -8.87
CA ALA A 56 -16.42 8.88 -9.95
C ALA A 56 -17.63 9.60 -10.56
N TYR A 57 -18.29 10.45 -9.81
CA TYR A 57 -19.62 10.95 -10.21
C TYR A 57 -19.57 12.34 -10.82
N CYS A 58 -20.05 12.43 -12.07
CA CYS A 58 -20.22 13.68 -12.78
C CYS A 58 -21.19 14.63 -12.03
N PRO A 59 -20.80 15.88 -11.71
CA PRO A 59 -21.62 16.82 -10.95
C PRO A 59 -22.86 17.30 -11.67
N HIS A 60 -23.00 17.01 -12.98
CA HIS A 60 -24.16 17.38 -13.76
C HIS A 60 -25.41 16.60 -13.32
N LEU A 61 -25.46 15.29 -13.55
CA LEU A 61 -26.60 14.42 -13.22
C LEU A 61 -26.14 13.05 -12.65
N GLY A 62 -24.97 12.97 -12.04
CA GLY A 62 -24.54 11.81 -11.28
C GLY A 62 -24.08 10.59 -12.11
N ALA A 63 -23.82 10.75 -13.42
CA ALA A 63 -23.29 9.64 -14.22
C ALA A 63 -21.89 9.25 -13.74
N HIS A 64 -21.64 7.94 -13.59
CA HIS A 64 -20.34 7.40 -13.20
C HIS A 64 -19.36 7.47 -14.38
N LEU A 65 -18.24 8.19 -14.21
CA LEU A 65 -17.25 8.43 -15.28
C LEU A 65 -16.52 7.15 -15.72
N GLY A 66 -16.38 6.17 -14.84
CA GLY A 66 -15.68 4.91 -15.12
C GLY A 66 -16.50 3.91 -15.96
N HIS A 67 -17.84 4.11 -16.09
CA HIS A 67 -18.69 3.21 -16.85
C HIS A 67 -19.08 3.83 -18.20
N GLY A 68 -18.18 3.67 -19.18
CA GLY A 68 -18.35 4.19 -20.54
C GLY A 68 -17.77 5.59 -20.77
N GLY A 69 -17.09 6.15 -19.78
CA GLY A 69 -16.24 7.34 -19.94
C GLY A 69 -15.07 7.07 -20.90
N ARG A 70 -14.50 8.12 -21.45
CA ARG A 70 -13.36 8.01 -22.40
C ARG A 70 -12.35 9.12 -22.15
N VAL A 71 -11.09 8.79 -22.32
CA VAL A 71 -10.00 9.77 -22.27
C VAL A 71 -10.00 10.63 -23.54
N MET A 72 -9.96 11.94 -23.34
CA MET A 72 -9.87 12.97 -24.38
C MET A 72 -8.66 13.89 -24.07
N GLY A 73 -7.49 13.55 -24.58
CA GLY A 73 -6.24 14.24 -24.22
C GLY A 73 -5.90 14.04 -22.74
N GLU A 74 -5.94 15.10 -21.96
CA GLU A 74 -5.66 15.10 -20.50
C GLU A 74 -6.93 15.00 -19.64
N THR A 75 -8.11 14.84 -20.29
CA THR A 75 -9.41 14.84 -19.62
C THR A 75 -10.10 13.49 -19.71
N VAL A 76 -10.99 13.20 -18.75
CA VAL A 76 -11.99 12.14 -18.84
C VAL A 76 -13.35 12.71 -19.23
N ARG A 77 -13.98 12.12 -20.26
CA ARG A 77 -15.28 12.55 -20.78
C ARG A 77 -16.39 11.72 -20.15
N CYS A 78 -17.38 12.41 -19.59
CA CYS A 78 -18.59 11.80 -19.07
C CYS A 78 -19.38 11.10 -20.20
N PRO A 79 -19.82 9.83 -19.99
CA PRO A 79 -20.55 9.07 -21.01
C PRO A 79 -21.94 9.61 -21.30
N PHE A 80 -22.53 10.38 -20.36
CA PHE A 80 -23.93 10.80 -20.47
C PHE A 80 -24.09 12.04 -21.37
N HIS A 81 -23.44 13.16 -21.04
CA HIS A 81 -23.60 14.43 -21.78
C HIS A 81 -22.28 15.01 -22.29
N GLY A 82 -21.18 14.24 -22.23
CA GLY A 82 -19.92 14.63 -22.82
C GLY A 82 -19.12 15.71 -22.09
N TRP A 83 -19.48 16.04 -20.84
CA TRP A 83 -18.65 16.94 -20.03
C TRP A 83 -17.27 16.33 -19.84
N GLN A 84 -16.23 17.16 -19.98
CA GLN A 84 -14.84 16.70 -19.86
C GLN A 84 -14.21 17.29 -18.63
N PHE A 85 -13.61 16.45 -17.81
CA PHE A 85 -12.97 16.85 -16.56
C PHE A 85 -11.46 16.66 -16.68
N ASP A 86 -10.71 17.72 -16.40
CA ASP A 86 -9.25 17.69 -16.35
C ASP A 86 -8.76 16.79 -15.22
N GLY A 87 -7.85 15.86 -15.54
CA GLY A 87 -7.41 14.84 -14.60
C GLY A 87 -6.50 15.34 -13.50
N GLN A 88 -5.90 16.52 -13.65
CA GLN A 88 -5.00 17.10 -12.65
C GLN A 88 -5.74 18.01 -11.68
N THR A 89 -6.68 18.78 -12.18
CA THR A 89 -7.38 19.82 -11.40
C THR A 89 -8.80 19.44 -11.03
N GLY A 90 -9.39 18.46 -11.72
CA GLY A 90 -10.78 18.10 -11.61
C GLY A 90 -11.77 19.10 -12.21
N ALA A 91 -11.28 20.20 -12.75
CA ALA A 91 -12.12 21.24 -13.37
C ALA A 91 -12.77 20.72 -14.67
N CYS A 92 -14.01 21.12 -14.95
CA CYS A 92 -14.61 20.87 -16.25
C CYS A 92 -13.89 21.75 -17.30
N ALA A 93 -13.31 21.09 -18.31
CA ALA A 93 -12.56 21.74 -19.38
C ALA A 93 -13.44 22.00 -20.62
N ALA A 94 -14.53 21.23 -20.81
CA ALA A 94 -15.43 21.41 -21.95
C ALA A 94 -16.84 20.87 -21.68
N ILE A 95 -17.82 21.56 -22.22
CA ILE A 95 -19.22 21.12 -22.30
C ILE A 95 -19.63 21.23 -23.77
N PRO A 96 -19.92 20.13 -24.49
CA PRO A 96 -20.10 20.14 -25.95
C PRO A 96 -21.20 21.06 -26.48
N TYR A 97 -22.19 21.39 -25.67
CA TYR A 97 -23.38 22.16 -26.03
C TYR A 97 -23.49 23.49 -25.25
N CYS A 98 -22.45 23.92 -24.56
CA CYS A 98 -22.49 25.15 -23.78
C CYS A 98 -21.10 25.79 -23.70
N GLU A 99 -20.97 27.04 -24.12
CA GLU A 99 -19.70 27.77 -24.06
C GLU A 99 -19.36 28.21 -22.62
N ARG A 100 -20.37 28.50 -21.80
CA ARG A 100 -20.17 28.95 -20.44
C ARG A 100 -20.14 27.77 -19.47
N ILE A 101 -18.97 27.45 -18.96
CA ILE A 101 -18.78 26.40 -17.96
C ILE A 101 -19.14 26.94 -16.55
N PRO A 102 -20.07 26.32 -15.82
CA PRO A 102 -20.39 26.72 -14.44
C PRO A 102 -19.19 26.52 -13.50
N ALA A 103 -18.95 27.42 -12.56
CA ALA A 103 -17.85 27.33 -11.61
C ALA A 103 -17.91 26.06 -10.72
N ARG A 104 -19.10 25.49 -10.50
CA ARG A 104 -19.30 24.24 -9.75
C ARG A 104 -19.07 22.97 -10.60
N ALA A 105 -18.83 23.11 -11.92
CA ALA A 105 -18.58 21.99 -12.80
C ALA A 105 -17.17 21.45 -12.56
N ARG A 106 -17.02 20.65 -11.52
CA ARG A 106 -15.75 19.99 -11.16
C ARG A 106 -15.99 18.71 -10.37
N VAL A 107 -15.10 17.77 -10.51
CA VAL A 107 -14.91 16.61 -9.64
C VAL A 107 -13.68 16.85 -8.76
N ARG A 108 -13.51 16.12 -7.67
CA ARG A 108 -12.26 16.12 -6.94
C ARG A 108 -11.21 15.38 -7.79
N ALA A 109 -10.05 15.97 -7.96
CA ALA A 109 -8.85 15.29 -8.44
C ALA A 109 -7.99 14.89 -7.23
N TRP A 110 -7.40 13.71 -7.32
CA TRP A 110 -6.53 13.16 -6.29
C TRP A 110 -5.07 13.31 -6.72
N ASP A 111 -4.19 13.52 -5.74
CA ASP A 111 -2.75 13.47 -6.00
C ASP A 111 -2.35 12.02 -6.31
N VAL A 112 -1.66 11.84 -7.44
CA VAL A 112 -1.23 10.53 -7.96
C VAL A 112 0.28 10.53 -8.15
N LEU A 113 0.93 9.45 -7.74
CA LEU A 113 2.34 9.18 -7.94
C LEU A 113 2.51 7.80 -8.57
N GLU A 114 3.14 7.71 -9.73
CA GLU A 114 3.48 6.43 -10.36
C GLU A 114 4.94 6.10 -10.10
N ARG A 115 5.20 5.01 -9.36
CA ARG A 115 6.54 4.64 -8.92
C ARG A 115 6.60 3.15 -8.56
N ASN A 116 7.77 2.54 -8.71
CA ASN A 116 8.03 1.14 -8.30
C ASN A 116 7.04 0.13 -8.91
N GLY A 117 6.55 0.40 -10.13
CA GLY A 117 5.60 -0.46 -10.84
C GLY A 117 4.14 -0.35 -10.36
N MET A 118 3.82 0.61 -9.50
CA MET A 118 2.48 0.84 -8.96
C MET A 118 2.05 2.29 -9.17
N ILE A 119 0.74 2.50 -9.23
CA ILE A 119 0.10 3.82 -9.20
C ILE A 119 -0.44 4.03 -7.79
N PHE A 120 0.03 5.09 -7.14
CA PHE A 120 -0.35 5.47 -5.78
C PHE A 120 -1.29 6.67 -5.80
N ALA A 121 -2.27 6.65 -4.90
CA ALA A 121 -3.09 7.81 -4.56
C ALA A 121 -2.70 8.32 -3.17
N TRP A 122 -2.70 9.64 -3.00
CA TRP A 122 -2.59 10.27 -1.70
C TRP A 122 -3.96 10.38 -1.05
N TYR A 123 -4.13 9.71 0.07
CA TYR A 123 -5.31 9.88 0.93
C TYR A 123 -5.00 10.81 2.09
N HIS A 124 -5.87 11.79 2.32
CA HIS A 124 -5.87 12.60 3.53
C HIS A 124 -7.32 12.91 3.92
N ALA A 125 -7.71 12.59 5.16
CA ALA A 125 -9.09 12.76 5.63
C ALA A 125 -9.59 14.21 5.54
N GLU A 126 -8.69 15.19 5.65
CA GLU A 126 -8.98 16.62 5.50
C GLU A 126 -8.63 17.16 4.09
N GLN A 127 -8.36 16.27 3.14
CA GLN A 127 -8.00 16.62 1.75
C GLN A 127 -6.79 17.56 1.61
N LYS A 128 -5.83 17.47 2.54
CA LYS A 128 -4.55 18.20 2.44
C LYS A 128 -3.65 17.57 1.39
N PRO A 129 -2.81 18.37 0.71
CA PRO A 129 -1.86 17.85 -0.28
C PRO A 129 -0.80 16.95 0.39
N PRO A 130 -0.05 16.16 -0.42
CA PRO A 130 1.04 15.33 0.08
C PRO A 130 2.07 16.13 0.86
N GLU A 131 2.41 15.63 2.07
CA GLU A 131 3.40 16.22 2.95
C GLU A 131 4.75 15.51 2.91
N TRP A 132 4.79 14.31 2.31
CA TRP A 132 5.97 13.47 2.23
C TRP A 132 5.92 12.57 1.00
N ASP A 133 7.06 11.96 0.69
CA ASP A 133 7.28 11.05 -0.45
C ASP A 133 8.06 9.81 0.00
N PHE A 134 8.23 8.83 -0.87
CA PHE A 134 8.99 7.61 -0.63
C PHE A 134 9.93 7.31 -1.80
N PRO A 135 11.04 6.57 -1.60
CA PRO A 135 12.07 6.43 -2.61
C PRO A 135 11.68 5.51 -3.78
N VAL A 136 12.40 5.66 -4.88
CA VAL A 136 12.47 4.64 -5.93
C VAL A 136 13.24 3.45 -5.39
N MET A 137 12.74 2.24 -5.67
CA MET A 137 13.40 0.97 -5.36
C MET A 137 14.28 0.57 -6.54
N PRO A 138 15.62 0.72 -6.46
CA PRO A 138 16.51 0.45 -7.59
C PRO A 138 16.56 -1.04 -7.97
N GLU A 139 16.10 -1.90 -7.08
CA GLU A 139 15.96 -3.34 -7.31
C GLU A 139 14.91 -3.67 -8.38
N ILE A 140 13.86 -2.85 -8.47
CA ILE A 140 12.76 -3.07 -9.42
C ILE A 140 13.19 -2.62 -10.81
N GLY A 141 13.37 -3.58 -11.71
CA GLY A 141 13.88 -3.33 -13.06
C GLY A 141 15.40 -3.16 -13.15
N GLY A 142 16.12 -3.37 -12.04
CA GLY A 142 17.59 -3.36 -12.04
C GLY A 142 18.18 -4.51 -12.87
N ALA A 143 19.28 -4.26 -13.59
CA ALA A 143 19.87 -5.24 -14.52
C ALA A 143 20.27 -6.58 -13.88
N GLU A 144 20.68 -6.55 -12.60
CA GLU A 144 21.08 -7.75 -11.85
C GLU A 144 19.89 -8.43 -11.14
N TRP A 145 18.68 -7.86 -11.24
CA TRP A 145 17.48 -8.33 -10.56
C TRP A 145 16.59 -9.12 -11.51
N SER A 146 15.83 -10.05 -10.97
CA SER A 146 14.83 -10.81 -11.72
C SER A 146 13.62 -9.94 -12.08
N GLU A 147 12.86 -10.40 -13.09
CA GLU A 147 11.52 -9.82 -13.31
C GLU A 147 10.69 -9.95 -12.03
N PRO A 148 10.03 -8.86 -11.59
CA PRO A 148 9.22 -8.90 -10.40
C PRO A 148 8.03 -9.86 -10.51
N ARG A 149 7.81 -10.64 -9.47
CA ARG A 149 6.58 -11.42 -9.28
C ARG A 149 5.61 -10.63 -8.44
N THR A 150 4.37 -10.62 -8.86
CA THR A 150 3.32 -9.86 -8.18
C THR A 150 2.20 -10.78 -7.71
N PHE A 151 1.63 -10.48 -6.56
CA PHE A 151 0.39 -11.08 -6.08
C PHE A 151 -0.40 -10.07 -5.24
N GLU A 152 -1.67 -10.35 -5.03
CA GLU A 152 -2.59 -9.49 -4.31
C GLU A 152 -3.41 -10.29 -3.30
N LEU A 153 -3.78 -9.62 -2.21
CA LEU A 153 -4.62 -10.17 -1.16
C LEU A 153 -5.69 -9.15 -0.78
N VAL A 154 -6.94 -9.57 -0.77
CA VAL A 154 -8.03 -8.77 -0.19
C VAL A 154 -8.47 -9.44 1.10
N MET A 155 -8.47 -8.70 2.20
CA MET A 155 -8.75 -9.26 3.51
C MET A 155 -9.56 -8.32 4.41
N PRO A 156 -10.38 -8.86 5.33
CA PRO A 156 -11.15 -8.09 6.29
C PRO A 156 -10.27 -7.66 7.48
N ALA A 157 -9.42 -6.66 7.27
CA ALA A 157 -8.50 -6.15 8.27
C ALA A 157 -8.41 -4.62 8.18
N HIS A 158 -7.97 -3.96 9.25
CA HIS A 158 -7.55 -2.57 9.19
C HIS A 158 -6.08 -2.48 8.74
N VAL A 159 -5.72 -1.47 7.95
CA VAL A 159 -4.37 -1.33 7.40
C VAL A 159 -3.29 -1.24 8.49
N GLN A 160 -3.56 -0.59 9.63
CA GLN A 160 -2.63 -0.56 10.76
C GLN A 160 -2.40 -1.94 11.36
N ASP A 161 -3.45 -2.76 11.48
CA ASP A 161 -3.34 -4.11 12.04
C ASP A 161 -2.43 -5.02 11.21
N THR A 162 -2.45 -4.88 9.88
CA THR A 162 -1.52 -5.60 9.00
C THR A 162 -0.11 -5.05 9.10
N HIS A 163 0.02 -3.74 9.28
CA HIS A 163 1.32 -3.07 9.37
C HIS A 163 2.02 -3.30 10.71
N GLU A 164 1.27 -3.59 11.79
CA GLU A 164 1.83 -3.95 13.10
C GLU A 164 2.75 -5.16 13.04
N ASN A 165 2.50 -6.12 12.13
CA ASN A 165 3.37 -7.28 11.95
C ASN A 165 4.83 -6.92 11.64
N ASN A 166 5.07 -5.81 10.93
CA ASN A 166 6.44 -5.35 10.65
C ASN A 166 7.19 -4.97 11.93
N ASN A 167 6.47 -4.60 12.98
CA ASN A 167 7.00 -4.14 14.26
C ASN A 167 6.95 -5.21 15.36
N ASP A 168 6.52 -6.41 15.01
CA ASP A 168 6.42 -7.53 15.94
C ASP A 168 7.47 -8.61 15.60
N PRO A 169 8.62 -8.63 16.29
CA PRO A 169 9.61 -9.69 16.07
C PRO A 169 9.16 -11.04 16.66
N VAL A 170 8.23 -11.04 17.63
CA VAL A 170 7.83 -12.26 18.34
C VAL A 170 7.01 -13.18 17.43
N HIS A 171 6.17 -12.64 16.55
CA HIS A 171 5.36 -13.47 15.66
C HIS A 171 6.20 -14.33 14.70
N PHE A 172 7.43 -13.93 14.37
CA PHE A 172 8.32 -14.77 13.54
C PHE A 172 8.55 -16.15 14.15
N GLN A 173 8.64 -16.24 15.47
CA GLN A 173 8.80 -17.53 16.16
C GLN A 173 7.52 -18.38 16.08
N PHE A 174 6.36 -17.78 16.29
CA PHE A 174 5.12 -18.53 16.46
C PHE A 174 4.33 -18.72 15.16
N VAL A 175 4.49 -17.81 14.19
CA VAL A 175 3.78 -17.86 12.90
C VAL A 175 4.69 -18.39 11.79
N HIS A 176 5.94 -17.93 11.73
CA HIS A 176 6.85 -18.28 10.65
C HIS A 176 7.88 -19.35 11.03
N GLY A 177 7.81 -19.88 12.26
CA GLY A 177 8.62 -21.00 12.69
C GLY A 177 10.11 -20.68 12.91
N SER A 178 10.45 -19.43 13.22
CA SER A 178 11.81 -19.10 13.72
C SER A 178 12.11 -19.88 14.99
N LEU A 179 13.39 -20.27 15.18
CA LEU A 179 13.85 -20.97 16.39
C LEU A 179 13.62 -20.16 17.66
N GLU A 180 13.82 -18.87 17.54
CA GLU A 180 13.68 -17.88 18.61
C GLU A 180 13.17 -16.55 18.03
N THR A 181 12.78 -15.63 18.89
CA THR A 181 12.45 -14.28 18.50
C THR A 181 13.71 -13.59 17.97
N PRO A 182 13.69 -13.11 16.69
CA PRO A 182 14.87 -12.46 16.12
C PRO A 182 15.28 -11.20 16.88
N PRO A 183 16.53 -11.06 17.32
CA PRO A 183 17.04 -9.79 17.83
C PRO A 183 16.81 -8.69 16.82
N SER A 184 16.13 -7.62 17.24
CA SER A 184 15.68 -6.56 16.35
C SER A 184 15.98 -5.18 16.93
N SER A 185 16.36 -4.24 16.05
CA SER A 185 16.47 -2.82 16.38
C SER A 185 15.56 -2.00 15.48
N ILE A 186 15.04 -0.90 16.02
CA ILE A 186 14.18 0.03 15.27
C ILE A 186 14.78 1.43 15.32
N GLU A 187 14.72 2.13 14.18
CA GLU A 187 15.17 3.50 14.04
C GLU A 187 14.09 4.29 13.29
N TYR A 188 13.63 5.39 13.90
CA TYR A 188 12.68 6.32 13.30
C TYR A 188 13.45 7.50 12.68
N ALA A 189 13.15 7.80 11.41
CA ALA A 189 13.72 8.97 10.74
C ALA A 189 13.32 10.28 11.41
N THR A 190 14.16 11.31 11.27
CA THR A 190 13.94 12.62 11.88
C THR A 190 12.72 13.35 11.35
N ASP A 191 12.31 13.07 10.09
CA ASP A 191 11.07 13.59 9.50
C ASP A 191 9.81 12.91 10.04
N GLY A 192 9.97 11.83 10.80
CA GLY A 192 8.91 11.06 11.42
C GLY A 192 8.08 10.21 10.45
N ARG A 193 8.33 10.24 9.13
CA ARG A 193 7.49 9.57 8.13
C ARG A 193 7.99 8.18 7.72
N HIS A 194 9.23 7.88 8.06
CA HIS A 194 9.91 6.62 7.77
C HIS A 194 10.46 6.00 9.06
N TYR A 195 10.46 4.68 9.13
CA TYR A 195 11.25 3.93 10.10
C TYR A 195 11.89 2.72 9.44
N ARG A 196 12.97 2.26 10.05
CA ARG A 196 13.72 1.07 9.66
C ARG A 196 13.83 0.10 10.82
N ILE A 197 13.55 -1.17 10.56
CA ILE A 197 13.79 -2.26 11.49
C ILE A 197 14.84 -3.17 10.89
N VAL A 198 15.85 -3.51 11.68
CA VAL A 198 16.87 -4.48 11.33
C VAL A 198 16.77 -5.65 12.30
N SER A 199 16.51 -6.84 11.76
CA SER A 199 16.46 -8.09 12.52
C SER A 199 17.54 -9.03 12.07
N ASP A 200 18.19 -9.75 12.99
CA ASP A 200 19.04 -10.85 12.64
C ASP A 200 18.18 -11.98 12.04
N PHE A 201 18.71 -12.62 10.99
CA PHE A 201 17.95 -13.70 10.35
C PHE A 201 18.14 -15.00 11.15
N VAL A 202 17.06 -15.48 11.75
CA VAL A 202 17.02 -16.74 12.50
C VAL A 202 16.07 -17.69 11.77
N SER A 203 16.59 -18.57 10.95
CA SER A 203 15.81 -19.50 10.13
C SER A 203 16.14 -20.96 10.41
N GLN A 204 15.13 -21.81 10.22
CA GLN A 204 15.27 -23.27 10.12
C GLN A 204 15.12 -23.70 8.65
N GLY A 205 15.59 -24.90 8.37
CA GLY A 205 15.39 -25.52 7.06
C GLY A 205 16.62 -25.49 6.16
N PRO A 206 16.49 -25.94 4.91
CA PRO A 206 17.60 -26.17 4.00
C PRO A 206 18.40 -24.90 3.64
N TRP A 207 17.79 -23.74 3.79
CA TRP A 207 18.38 -22.44 3.45
C TRP A 207 19.08 -21.74 4.62
N ALA A 208 18.85 -22.20 5.86
CA ALA A 208 19.39 -21.57 7.08
C ALA A 208 20.89 -21.31 7.01
N LYS A 209 21.67 -22.29 6.57
CA LYS A 209 23.13 -22.18 6.45
C LYS A 209 23.62 -21.07 5.50
N TYR A 210 22.81 -20.66 4.53
CA TYR A 210 23.14 -19.59 3.58
C TYR A 210 22.71 -18.21 4.10
N LEU A 211 21.77 -18.17 5.05
CA LEU A 211 21.17 -16.97 5.58
C LEU A 211 21.65 -16.62 7.01
N GLU A 212 22.46 -17.47 7.63
CA GLU A 212 22.89 -17.39 9.04
C GLU A 212 23.52 -16.04 9.43
N LYS A 213 24.13 -15.35 8.47
CA LYS A 213 24.76 -14.02 8.69
C LYS A 213 23.97 -12.88 8.04
N SER A 214 22.81 -13.17 7.50
CA SER A 214 22.01 -12.16 6.84
C SER A 214 21.11 -11.43 7.85
N LYS A 215 20.67 -10.25 7.42
CA LYS A 215 19.73 -9.42 8.16
C LYS A 215 18.47 -9.23 7.34
N LEU A 216 17.34 -9.20 8.01
CA LEU A 216 16.07 -8.79 7.45
C LEU A 216 15.87 -7.31 7.77
N VAL A 217 15.95 -6.48 6.75
CA VAL A 217 15.77 -5.02 6.87
C VAL A 217 14.37 -4.66 6.35
N ARG A 218 13.59 -4.02 7.20
CA ARG A 218 12.24 -3.57 6.88
C ARG A 218 12.17 -2.07 6.96
N ASP A 219 12.01 -1.43 5.81
CA ASP A 219 11.76 0.00 5.70
C ASP A 219 10.26 0.25 5.50
N SER A 220 9.69 1.18 6.24
CA SER A 220 8.28 1.55 6.12
C SER A 220 8.11 3.06 6.00
N TRP A 221 7.25 3.49 5.07
CA TRP A 221 6.89 4.89 4.85
C TRP A 221 5.39 5.06 5.08
N GLY A 222 5.04 5.82 6.10
CA GLY A 222 3.65 5.90 6.56
C GLY A 222 3.10 4.53 6.99
N ILE A 223 1.79 4.39 6.97
CA ILE A 223 1.10 3.14 7.30
C ILE A 223 0.66 2.47 6.01
N GLY A 224 1.12 1.23 5.78
CA GLY A 224 0.72 0.41 4.63
C GLY A 224 1.72 0.33 3.48
N LEU A 225 2.86 1.02 3.54
CA LEU A 225 3.91 0.92 2.51
C LEU A 225 5.20 0.38 3.14
N THR A 226 5.70 -0.75 2.64
CA THR A 226 6.85 -1.44 3.22
C THR A 226 7.76 -2.01 2.14
N ALA A 227 9.07 -1.94 2.39
CA ALA A 227 10.11 -2.66 1.66
C ALA A 227 10.88 -3.57 2.63
N VAL A 228 10.88 -4.86 2.36
CA VAL A 228 11.63 -5.86 3.12
C VAL A 228 12.78 -6.35 2.28
N ARG A 229 14.00 -6.23 2.81
CA ARG A 229 15.24 -6.63 2.14
C ARG A 229 16.00 -7.67 2.96
N THR A 230 16.71 -8.53 2.27
CA THR A 230 17.76 -9.35 2.90
C THR A 230 19.10 -8.72 2.62
N GLU A 231 19.84 -8.39 3.67
CA GLU A 231 21.19 -7.83 3.60
C GLU A 231 22.23 -8.81 4.18
N GLY A 232 23.50 -8.63 3.83
CA GLY A 232 24.61 -9.43 4.37
C GLY A 232 24.93 -10.71 3.58
N ILE A 233 24.26 -10.96 2.45
CA ILE A 233 24.58 -12.05 1.53
C ILE A 233 25.43 -11.46 0.39
N PRO A 234 26.74 -11.80 0.28
CA PRO A 234 27.59 -11.22 -0.76
C PRO A 234 27.07 -11.47 -2.18
N GLY A 235 26.89 -10.40 -2.95
CA GLY A 235 26.43 -10.46 -4.34
C GLY A 235 25.00 -10.96 -4.53
N ALA A 236 24.22 -11.05 -3.45
CA ALA A 236 22.85 -11.55 -3.50
C ALA A 236 21.92 -10.68 -2.67
N GLY A 237 20.67 -10.50 -3.13
CA GLY A 237 19.66 -9.71 -2.47
C GLY A 237 18.25 -10.16 -2.80
N LEU A 238 17.33 -9.82 -1.90
CA LEU A 238 15.91 -10.01 -2.03
C LEU A 238 15.20 -8.69 -1.69
N LEU A 239 14.19 -8.34 -2.45
CA LEU A 239 13.24 -7.29 -2.14
C LEU A 239 11.80 -7.85 -2.17
N MET A 240 11.08 -7.67 -1.07
CA MET A 240 9.63 -7.75 -1.01
C MET A 240 9.10 -6.33 -0.79
N TYR A 241 8.38 -5.80 -1.76
CA TYR A 241 7.80 -4.47 -1.71
C TYR A 241 6.29 -4.56 -1.70
N SER A 242 5.64 -3.91 -0.76
CA SER A 242 4.19 -4.03 -0.60
C SER A 242 3.53 -2.70 -0.28
N SER A 243 2.30 -2.56 -0.77
CA SER A 243 1.38 -1.52 -0.35
C SER A 243 0.04 -2.14 0.02
N THR A 244 -0.41 -1.87 1.24
CA THR A 244 -1.73 -2.28 1.74
C THR A 244 -2.64 -1.06 1.76
N THR A 245 -3.64 -1.08 0.89
CA THR A 245 -4.55 0.04 0.62
C THR A 245 -5.90 -0.20 1.28
N PRO A 246 -6.44 0.73 2.07
CA PRO A 246 -7.80 0.63 2.57
C PRO A 246 -8.82 0.65 1.42
N ILE A 247 -9.66 -0.38 1.32
CA ILE A 247 -10.90 -0.33 0.54
C ILE A 247 -11.93 0.43 1.38
N GLU A 248 -12.05 0.01 2.65
CA GLU A 248 -12.90 0.57 3.69
C GLU A 248 -12.18 0.44 5.04
N GLU A 249 -12.75 0.93 6.13
CA GLU A 249 -12.13 0.86 7.47
C GLU A 249 -11.69 -0.56 7.88
N LYS A 250 -12.47 -1.59 7.51
CA LYS A 250 -12.23 -2.99 7.88
C LYS A 250 -11.99 -3.90 6.67
N ARG A 251 -11.53 -3.35 5.58
CA ARG A 251 -11.22 -4.12 4.38
C ARG A 251 -10.07 -3.47 3.64
N VAL A 252 -9.05 -4.26 3.37
CA VAL A 252 -7.85 -3.79 2.69
C VAL A 252 -7.53 -4.62 1.46
N HIS A 253 -6.84 -3.99 0.51
CA HIS A 253 -6.24 -4.60 -0.66
C HIS A 253 -4.72 -4.46 -0.56
N SER A 254 -4.02 -5.55 -0.39
CA SER A 254 -2.56 -5.58 -0.28
C SER A 254 -1.94 -6.07 -1.57
N ARG A 255 -1.07 -5.25 -2.17
CA ARG A 255 -0.29 -5.55 -3.36
C ARG A 255 1.15 -5.84 -2.99
N TRP A 256 1.68 -6.94 -3.50
CA TRP A 256 3.01 -7.43 -3.19
C TRP A 256 3.81 -7.61 -4.48
N LEU A 257 5.05 -7.12 -4.45
CA LEU A 257 6.03 -7.29 -5.50
C LEU A 257 7.28 -7.93 -4.90
N LEU A 258 7.73 -9.05 -5.48
CA LEU A 258 8.90 -9.79 -5.06
C LEU A 258 9.91 -9.82 -6.20
N THR A 259 11.15 -9.47 -5.91
CA THR A 259 12.28 -9.64 -6.82
C THR A 259 13.51 -10.05 -6.05
N ALA A 260 14.41 -10.78 -6.69
CA ALA A 260 15.69 -11.19 -6.14
C ALA A 260 16.77 -11.04 -7.19
N THR A 261 18.01 -11.00 -6.77
CA THR A 261 19.14 -11.04 -7.74
C THR A 261 19.11 -12.33 -8.54
N LYS A 262 19.47 -12.26 -9.83
CA LYS A 262 19.37 -13.38 -10.78
C LYS A 262 20.09 -14.62 -10.28
N ASN A 263 21.27 -14.46 -9.67
CA ASN A 263 22.04 -15.58 -9.10
C ASN A 263 21.28 -16.33 -7.99
N ILE A 264 20.46 -15.65 -7.17
CA ILE A 264 19.58 -16.32 -6.19
C ILE A 264 18.51 -17.15 -6.92
N VAL A 265 17.84 -16.55 -7.92
CA VAL A 265 16.80 -17.23 -8.67
C VAL A 265 17.35 -18.43 -9.42
N ASP A 266 18.52 -18.29 -10.04
CA ASP A 266 19.22 -19.38 -10.76
C ASP A 266 19.62 -20.53 -9.83
N PHE A 267 20.07 -20.21 -8.58
CA PHE A 267 20.52 -21.20 -7.62
C PHE A 267 19.39 -21.90 -6.87
N PHE A 268 18.41 -21.14 -6.38
CA PHE A 268 17.32 -21.65 -5.53
C PHE A 268 16.05 -21.99 -6.31
N GLY A 269 15.90 -21.47 -7.52
CA GLY A 269 14.77 -21.73 -8.41
C GLY A 269 13.44 -21.15 -7.94
N GLU A 270 12.39 -21.61 -8.62
CA GLU A 270 11.01 -21.17 -8.43
C GLU A 270 10.47 -21.45 -7.02
N GLU A 271 10.90 -22.54 -6.38
CA GLU A 271 10.39 -22.95 -5.07
C GLU A 271 10.77 -21.95 -3.96
N PHE A 272 11.91 -21.28 -4.09
CA PHE A 272 12.29 -20.23 -3.15
C PHE A 272 11.31 -19.03 -3.22
N MET A 273 10.99 -18.57 -4.42
CA MET A 273 10.05 -17.47 -4.63
C MET A 273 8.63 -17.82 -4.16
N LYS A 274 8.20 -19.07 -4.33
CA LYS A 274 6.94 -19.56 -3.78
C LYS A 274 6.96 -19.59 -2.26
N GLY A 275 8.06 -19.98 -1.65
CA GLY A 275 8.24 -19.98 -0.19
C GLY A 275 8.05 -18.60 0.44
N LEU A 276 8.53 -17.53 -0.22
CA LEU A 276 8.33 -16.16 0.24
C LEU A 276 6.84 -15.75 0.25
N THR A 277 6.11 -16.11 -0.82
CA THR A 277 4.66 -15.87 -0.90
C THR A 277 3.91 -16.64 0.20
N GLN A 278 4.32 -17.89 0.47
CA GLN A 278 3.73 -18.71 1.54
C GLN A 278 3.96 -18.07 2.92
N GLY A 279 5.11 -17.46 3.17
CA GLY A 279 5.37 -16.72 4.41
C GLY A 279 4.30 -15.66 4.67
N VAL A 280 3.99 -14.82 3.68
CA VAL A 280 2.93 -13.81 3.82
C VAL A 280 1.55 -14.45 4.03
N GLN A 281 1.29 -15.59 3.39
CA GLN A 281 0.01 -16.30 3.57
C GLN A 281 -0.18 -16.88 4.97
N GLN A 282 0.88 -17.17 5.71
CA GLN A 282 0.79 -17.66 7.09
C GLN A 282 0.17 -16.64 8.06
N ASP A 283 0.28 -15.35 7.76
CA ASP A 283 -0.34 -14.28 8.56
C ASP A 283 -1.85 -14.12 8.29
N LEU A 284 -2.35 -14.58 7.14
CA LEU A 284 -3.75 -14.38 6.74
C LEU A 284 -4.78 -14.84 7.77
N PRO A 285 -4.67 -16.01 8.40
CA PRO A 285 -5.65 -16.45 9.40
C PRO A 285 -5.73 -15.49 10.59
N ILE A 286 -4.59 -14.88 10.97
CA ILE A 286 -4.52 -13.93 12.07
C ILE A 286 -5.16 -12.60 11.65
N TRP A 287 -4.73 -12.01 10.52
CA TRP A 287 -5.28 -10.75 10.02
C TRP A 287 -6.79 -10.83 9.77
N THR A 288 -7.27 -11.98 9.27
CA THR A 288 -8.70 -12.18 8.97
C THR A 288 -9.57 -12.25 10.23
N HIS A 289 -9.03 -12.74 11.34
CA HIS A 289 -9.84 -13.04 12.53
C HIS A 289 -9.49 -12.19 13.76
N LYS A 290 -8.39 -11.41 13.73
CA LYS A 290 -8.07 -10.49 14.84
C LYS A 290 -9.05 -9.30 14.84
N VAL A 291 -9.24 -8.71 16.01
CA VAL A 291 -9.95 -7.44 16.19
C VAL A 291 -8.94 -6.40 16.68
N HIS A 292 -9.08 -5.17 16.21
CA HIS A 292 -8.27 -4.07 16.75
C HIS A 292 -8.57 -3.86 18.23
N ARG A 293 -7.50 -3.68 19.04
CA ARG A 293 -7.59 -3.30 20.45
C ARG A 293 -6.98 -1.91 20.62
N ALA A 294 -7.82 -0.91 20.83
CA ALA A 294 -7.36 0.47 21.08
C ALA A 294 -6.45 0.54 22.33
N ARG A 295 -6.73 -0.31 23.33
CA ARG A 295 -5.95 -0.43 24.55
C ARG A 295 -5.48 -1.87 24.75
N PRO A 296 -4.44 -2.30 24.00
CA PRO A 296 -3.92 -3.64 24.15
C PRO A 296 -3.22 -3.81 25.51
N VAL A 297 -3.14 -5.05 25.98
CA VAL A 297 -2.32 -5.40 27.14
C VAL A 297 -0.94 -5.77 26.61
N PHE A 298 0.06 -4.94 26.90
CA PHE A 298 1.45 -5.18 26.53
C PHE A 298 2.24 -5.78 27.71
N CYS A 299 3.20 -6.64 27.38
CA CYS A 299 4.25 -7.08 28.29
C CYS A 299 5.56 -6.33 28.02
N GLU A 300 6.61 -6.61 28.79
CA GLU A 300 7.90 -5.94 28.63
C GLU A 300 8.56 -6.19 27.26
N ALA A 301 8.23 -7.31 26.60
CA ALA A 301 8.75 -7.63 25.26
C ALA A 301 8.06 -6.89 24.12
N ASP A 302 6.92 -6.21 24.36
CA ASP A 302 6.10 -5.55 23.33
C ASP A 302 6.49 -4.08 23.10
N THR A 303 7.70 -3.66 23.47
CA THR A 303 8.17 -2.27 23.32
C THR A 303 8.09 -1.77 21.89
N HIS A 304 8.44 -2.60 20.91
CA HIS A 304 8.37 -2.23 19.48
C HIS A 304 6.93 -1.92 19.04
N LEU A 305 5.97 -2.71 19.48
CA LEU A 305 4.55 -2.48 19.18
C LEU A 305 4.03 -1.20 19.84
N ALA A 306 4.41 -0.95 21.09
CA ALA A 306 4.03 0.28 21.80
C ALA A 306 4.61 1.53 21.15
N GLU A 307 5.88 1.49 20.74
CA GLU A 307 6.54 2.59 20.01
C GLU A 307 5.92 2.83 18.64
N PHE A 308 5.64 1.75 17.89
CA PHE A 308 4.96 1.84 16.61
C PHE A 308 3.60 2.52 16.75
N ARG A 309 2.76 2.11 17.70
CA ARG A 309 1.44 2.73 17.90
C ARG A 309 1.54 4.21 18.26
N LYS A 310 2.54 4.61 19.04
CA LYS A 310 2.81 6.01 19.32
C LYS A 310 3.20 6.76 18.03
N TRP A 311 4.07 6.18 17.22
CA TRP A 311 4.50 6.74 15.93
C TRP A 311 3.34 6.82 14.93
N ALA A 312 2.49 5.80 14.86
CA ALA A 312 1.38 5.70 13.94
C ALA A 312 0.32 6.81 14.11
N ARG A 313 0.15 7.34 15.32
CA ARG A 313 -0.86 8.37 15.63
C ARG A 313 -0.75 9.61 14.75
N GLN A 314 0.44 9.97 14.30
CA GLN A 314 0.67 11.15 13.45
C GLN A 314 0.00 11.06 12.07
N PHE A 315 -0.36 9.86 11.62
CA PHE A 315 -1.00 9.65 10.32
C PHE A 315 -2.54 9.73 10.38
N TYR A 316 -3.10 10.08 11.50
CA TYR A 316 -4.54 10.23 11.67
C TYR A 316 -4.91 11.69 11.91
N SER A 317 -5.94 12.19 11.20
CA SER A 317 -6.46 13.55 11.39
C SER A 317 -7.27 13.69 12.68
N GLN A 318 -7.81 12.59 13.19
CA GLN A 318 -8.52 12.53 14.45
C GLN A 318 -7.66 11.81 15.50
N PRO A 319 -7.77 12.18 16.78
CA PRO A 319 -7.07 11.46 17.83
C PRO A 319 -7.45 9.98 17.86
N VAL A 320 -6.45 9.11 17.84
CA VAL A 320 -6.60 7.65 18.02
C VAL A 320 -5.99 7.24 19.35
N ALA A 321 -6.59 6.25 20.01
CA ALA A 321 -6.20 5.80 21.33
C ALA A 321 -4.82 5.12 21.37
#